data_5f5555e7f8422358c56d4dffb0aa4e17
#
_entry.id   5f5555e7f8422358c56d4dffb0aa4e17
#
_cell.length_a   1.000
_cell.length_b   1.000
_cell.length_c   1.000
_cell.angle_alpha   90.00
_cell.angle_beta   90.00
_cell.angle_gamma   90.00
#
_symmetry.space_group_name_H-M   'P 1'
#
loop_
_entity.id
_entity.type
_entity.pdbx_description
1 polymer ?
#
loop_
_entity_poly.entity_id
_entity_poly.type
_entity_poly.pdbx_seq_one_letter_code
_entity_poly.pdbx_strand_id
1 'polypeptide(L)'
;FYTFSLYKTYWPYLALLYGKEEILKKLPNQNHEFLDGQYPYTINPGGSNHEELVSLIGIYEYLMELFNFHFNNLDISIRNKINIINNLIAKHEEEIANPILEYINKRKDLILIGKNKIKDKNRAPTVSFTSVKKTSEEVSKILVSKKIATRNDNFYAWRCLQALNIDSTDGVVR
;
A
#
# COMPACT_ATOMS: atom_id res chain seq x y z
N PHE A 1 13.90 -10.95 1.86
CA PHE A 1 13.39 -9.91 2.75
C PHE A 1 12.14 -9.27 2.17
N TYR A 2 11.20 -8.89 3.04
CA TYR A 2 10.04 -8.09 2.68
C TYR A 2 9.73 -7.12 3.81
N THR A 3 9.68 -5.83 3.50
CA THR A 3 9.39 -4.77 4.47
C THR A 3 8.08 -4.09 4.08
N PHE A 4 7.21 -3.88 5.04
CA PHE A 4 5.96 -3.18 4.82
C PHE A 4 5.51 -2.35 6.03
N SER A 5 4.79 -1.29 5.74
CA SER A 5 4.26 -0.39 6.77
C SER A 5 2.83 -0.78 7.12
N LEU A 6 2.58 -1.07 8.37
CA LEU A 6 1.25 -1.47 8.85
C LEU A 6 0.24 -0.34 8.80
N TYR A 7 0.66 0.92 8.97
CA TYR A 7 -0.23 2.08 8.84
C TYR A 7 -0.84 2.25 7.43
N LYS A 8 -0.37 1.49 6.43
CA LYS A 8 -0.98 1.40 5.10
C LYS A 8 -2.00 0.26 4.97
N THR A 9 -2.18 -0.52 6.05
CA THR A 9 -3.07 -1.67 6.13
C THR A 9 -3.97 -1.60 7.36
N TYR A 10 -4.55 -0.43 7.61
CA TYR A 10 -5.50 -0.14 8.71
C TYR A 10 -4.88 0.04 10.10
N TRP A 11 -3.56 0.28 10.25
CA TRP A 11 -2.99 0.24 11.60
C TRP A 11 -1.89 1.24 11.98
N PRO A 12 -1.39 1.14 13.26
CA PRO A 12 -0.52 2.13 13.86
C PRO A 12 0.79 2.34 13.10
N TYR A 13 1.54 3.32 13.54
CA TYR A 13 2.77 3.79 12.89
C TYR A 13 3.93 2.79 13.11
N LEU A 14 3.72 1.56 12.68
CA LEU A 14 4.65 0.45 12.79
C LEU A 14 5.00 -0.10 11.40
N ALA A 15 6.23 -0.55 11.24
CA ALA A 15 6.70 -1.29 10.07
C ALA A 15 7.19 -2.67 10.49
N LEU A 16 7.03 -3.64 9.61
CA LEU A 16 7.52 -5.00 9.80
C LEU A 16 8.58 -5.33 8.75
N LEU A 17 9.61 -6.05 9.18
CA LEU A 17 10.59 -6.69 8.33
C LEU A 17 10.40 -8.20 8.42
N TYR A 18 9.98 -8.81 7.33
CA TYR A 18 10.02 -10.26 7.16
C TYR A 18 11.34 -10.67 6.51
N GLY A 19 11.99 -11.67 7.07
CA GLY A 19 13.16 -12.31 6.49
C GLY A 19 13.10 -13.82 6.67
N LYS A 20 13.61 -14.57 5.69
CA LYS A 20 13.81 -16.01 5.89
C LYS A 20 14.86 -16.22 6.96
N GLU A 21 14.60 -17.11 7.91
CA GLU A 21 15.48 -17.37 9.06
C GLU A 21 16.92 -17.70 8.64
N GLU A 22 17.09 -18.53 7.61
CA GLU A 22 18.41 -18.90 7.05
C GLU A 22 19.23 -17.71 6.53
N ILE A 23 18.54 -16.62 6.13
CA ILE A 23 19.18 -15.38 5.68
C ILE A 23 19.45 -14.48 6.89
N LEU A 24 18.49 -14.34 7.79
CA LEU A 24 18.63 -13.50 8.98
C LEU A 24 19.78 -13.96 9.87
N LYS A 25 19.98 -15.28 10.02
CA LYS A 25 21.09 -15.87 10.78
C LYS A 25 22.49 -15.61 10.18
N LYS A 26 22.56 -15.25 8.90
CA LYS A 26 23.82 -14.94 8.21
C LYS A 26 24.17 -13.44 8.23
N LEU A 27 23.28 -12.60 8.73
CA LEU A 27 23.55 -11.17 8.80
C LEU A 27 24.58 -10.87 9.88
N PRO A 28 25.49 -9.94 9.60
CA PRO A 28 26.41 -9.47 10.62
C PRO A 28 25.64 -8.78 11.75
N ASN A 29 26.19 -8.83 12.95
CA ASN A 29 25.60 -8.17 14.10
C ASN A 29 25.49 -6.65 13.87
N GLN A 30 24.30 -6.12 14.03
CA GLN A 30 23.98 -4.69 13.95
C GLN A 30 23.60 -4.13 15.33
N ASN A 31 23.79 -4.89 16.38
CA ASN A 31 23.47 -4.56 17.75
C ASN A 31 24.74 -4.56 18.62
N HIS A 32 24.60 -4.46 19.93
CA HIS A 32 25.70 -4.50 20.87
C HIS A 32 26.53 -5.78 20.74
N GLU A 33 27.85 -5.71 20.97
CA GLU A 33 28.76 -6.86 20.85
C GLU A 33 28.34 -8.06 21.68
N PHE A 34 27.78 -7.83 22.89
CA PHE A 34 27.31 -8.93 23.75
C PHE A 34 26.07 -9.66 23.23
N LEU A 35 25.42 -9.15 22.17
CA LEU A 35 24.31 -9.80 21.48
C LEU A 35 24.75 -10.50 20.17
N ASP A 36 26.04 -10.53 19.89
CA ASP A 36 26.52 -11.23 18.71
C ASP A 36 26.20 -12.73 18.78
N GLY A 37 25.73 -13.27 17.68
CA GLY A 37 25.24 -14.66 17.59
C GLY A 37 23.90 -14.95 18.28
N GLN A 38 23.31 -13.98 18.96
CA GLN A 38 22.02 -14.15 19.64
C GLN A 38 20.84 -13.80 18.73
N TYR A 39 20.58 -14.58 17.73
CA TYR A 39 19.40 -14.40 16.88
C TYR A 39 18.08 -14.48 17.71
N PRO A 40 17.09 -13.61 17.50
CA PRO A 40 17.00 -12.58 16.45
C PRO A 40 17.54 -11.18 16.85
N TYR A 41 18.17 -11.03 17.99
CA TYR A 41 18.60 -9.73 18.53
C TYR A 41 19.74 -9.07 17.73
N THR A 42 20.47 -9.83 16.94
CA THR A 42 21.59 -9.32 16.11
C THR A 42 21.20 -8.22 15.13
N ILE A 43 19.91 -8.11 14.76
CA ILE A 43 19.38 -7.11 13.84
C ILE A 43 18.32 -6.21 14.44
N ASN A 44 18.04 -6.35 15.72
CA ASN A 44 17.07 -5.50 16.44
C ASN A 44 17.79 -4.52 17.35
N PRO A 45 18.03 -3.27 16.94
CA PRO A 45 18.92 -2.32 17.62
C PRO A 45 18.34 -1.76 18.93
N GLY A 46 17.14 -2.10 19.32
CA GLY A 46 16.49 -1.58 20.52
C GLY A 46 15.29 -2.38 20.98
N GLY A 47 14.68 -1.95 22.08
CA GLY A 47 13.42 -2.51 22.58
C GLY A 47 12.26 -2.21 21.65
N SER A 48 11.34 -3.16 21.54
CA SER A 48 10.12 -2.97 20.77
C SER A 48 9.10 -2.15 21.56
N ASN A 49 8.31 -1.35 20.86
CA ASN A 49 7.13 -0.73 21.45
C ASN A 49 6.04 -1.80 21.64
N HIS A 50 5.83 -2.18 22.90
CA HIS A 50 4.92 -3.29 23.25
C HIS A 50 3.46 -2.94 22.96
N GLU A 51 3.05 -1.69 23.17
CA GLU A 51 1.70 -1.21 22.90
C GLU A 51 1.38 -1.31 21.41
N GLU A 52 2.29 -0.87 20.55
CA GLU A 52 2.12 -0.98 19.10
C GLU A 52 2.12 -2.44 18.64
N LEU A 53 2.92 -3.31 19.22
CA LEU A 53 2.93 -4.73 18.88
C LEU A 53 1.62 -5.41 19.27
N VAL A 54 1.11 -5.16 20.48
CA VAL A 54 -0.19 -5.73 20.93
C VAL A 54 -1.34 -5.24 20.04
N SER A 55 -1.24 -4.03 19.53
CA SER A 55 -2.26 -3.48 18.62
C SER A 55 -2.44 -4.27 17.32
N LEU A 56 -1.46 -5.12 16.92
CA LEU A 56 -1.60 -6.02 15.77
C LEU A 56 -2.76 -7.01 15.90
N ILE A 57 -3.16 -7.33 17.13
CA ILE A 57 -4.32 -8.18 17.40
C ILE A 57 -5.57 -7.56 16.80
N GLY A 58 -5.74 -6.23 16.90
CA GLY A 58 -6.88 -5.53 16.33
C GLY A 58 -7.00 -5.63 14.81
N ILE A 59 -5.88 -5.72 14.06
CA ILE A 59 -5.94 -5.98 12.60
C ILE A 59 -6.52 -7.37 12.34
N TYR A 60 -6.04 -8.35 13.10
CA TYR A 60 -6.52 -9.72 12.99
C TYR A 60 -8.02 -9.80 13.31
N GLU A 61 -8.45 -9.21 14.42
CA GLU A 61 -9.87 -9.19 14.84
C GLU A 61 -10.73 -8.51 13.78
N TYR A 62 -10.32 -7.35 13.27
CA TYR A 62 -11.03 -6.65 12.19
C TYR A 62 -11.23 -7.53 10.95
N LEU A 63 -10.18 -8.21 10.49
CA LEU A 63 -10.28 -9.11 9.35
C LEU A 63 -11.18 -10.33 9.63
N MET A 64 -11.16 -10.85 10.86
CA MET A 64 -12.01 -11.97 11.26
C MET A 64 -13.48 -11.54 11.39
N GLU A 65 -13.75 -10.36 11.93
CA GLU A 65 -15.11 -9.80 11.96
C GLU A 65 -15.65 -9.59 10.55
N LEU A 66 -14.84 -9.01 9.65
CA LEU A 66 -15.22 -8.81 8.26
C LEU A 66 -15.50 -10.16 7.57
N PHE A 67 -14.67 -11.17 7.83
CA PHE A 67 -14.91 -12.51 7.31
C PHE A 67 -16.22 -13.10 7.82
N ASN A 68 -16.44 -13.05 9.12
CA ASN A 68 -17.62 -13.62 9.77
C ASN A 68 -18.90 -12.92 9.30
N PHE A 69 -18.85 -11.61 9.10
CA PHE A 69 -19.97 -10.84 8.56
C PHE A 69 -20.40 -11.33 7.17
N HIS A 70 -19.44 -11.64 6.29
CA HIS A 70 -19.75 -12.05 4.92
C HIS A 70 -19.95 -13.56 4.72
N PHE A 71 -19.36 -14.41 5.59
CA PHE A 71 -19.25 -15.85 5.36
C PHE A 71 -19.74 -16.72 6.53
N ASN A 72 -20.54 -16.15 7.47
CA ASN A 72 -21.23 -16.90 8.53
C ASN A 72 -20.34 -17.85 9.33
N ASN A 73 -19.16 -17.40 9.76
CA ASN A 73 -18.24 -18.17 10.60
C ASN A 73 -17.78 -19.51 9.99
N LEU A 74 -17.63 -19.59 8.68
CA LEU A 74 -17.12 -20.78 8.01
C LEU A 74 -15.81 -21.27 8.65
N ASP A 75 -15.76 -22.53 9.07
CA ASP A 75 -14.58 -23.11 9.75
C ASP A 75 -13.52 -23.53 8.74
N ILE A 76 -12.58 -22.62 8.49
CA ILE A 76 -11.41 -22.82 7.63
C ILE A 76 -10.19 -22.14 8.26
N SER A 77 -8.99 -22.46 7.78
CA SER A 77 -7.77 -21.87 8.30
C SER A 77 -7.76 -20.34 8.20
N ILE A 78 -7.11 -19.67 9.15
CA ILE A 78 -6.95 -18.19 9.19
C ILE A 78 -6.39 -17.68 7.87
N ARG A 79 -5.40 -18.35 7.29
CA ARG A 79 -4.82 -17.97 6.00
C ARG A 79 -5.85 -17.96 4.88
N ASN A 80 -6.74 -18.95 4.85
CA ASN A 80 -7.80 -19.02 3.85
C ASN A 80 -8.85 -17.92 4.09
N LYS A 81 -9.21 -17.64 5.34
CA LYS A 81 -10.10 -16.51 5.68
C LYS A 81 -9.54 -15.19 5.17
N ILE A 82 -8.28 -14.90 5.46
CA ILE A 82 -7.60 -13.68 4.99
C ILE A 82 -7.56 -13.63 3.45
N ASN A 83 -7.26 -14.72 2.77
CA ASN A 83 -7.24 -14.77 1.31
C ASN A 83 -8.62 -14.48 0.71
N ILE A 84 -9.68 -15.01 1.30
CA ILE A 84 -11.07 -14.76 0.86
C ILE A 84 -11.42 -13.28 1.03
N ILE A 85 -11.10 -12.68 2.18
CA ILE A 85 -11.34 -11.25 2.43
C ILE A 85 -10.53 -10.38 1.47
N ASN A 86 -9.25 -10.68 1.24
CA ASN A 86 -8.45 -9.95 0.28
C ASN A 86 -9.00 -10.04 -1.15
N ASN A 87 -9.62 -11.17 -1.51
CA ASN A 87 -10.29 -11.31 -2.80
C ASN A 87 -11.57 -10.48 -2.88
N LEU A 88 -12.35 -10.45 -1.80
CA LEU A 88 -13.56 -9.64 -1.70
C LEU A 88 -13.23 -8.15 -1.85
N ILE A 89 -12.23 -7.67 -1.09
CA ILE A 89 -11.75 -6.28 -1.16
C ILE A 89 -11.26 -5.96 -2.58
N ALA A 90 -10.40 -6.80 -3.15
CA ALA A 90 -9.84 -6.57 -4.48
C ALA A 90 -10.92 -6.51 -5.58
N LYS A 91 -11.98 -7.33 -5.46
CA LYS A 91 -13.11 -7.28 -6.38
C LYS A 91 -13.89 -5.98 -6.24
N HIS A 92 -14.16 -5.54 -5.03
CA HIS A 92 -14.84 -4.26 -4.78
C HIS A 92 -14.00 -3.10 -5.29
N GLU A 93 -12.69 -3.07 -5.02
CA GLU A 93 -11.77 -2.07 -5.55
C GLU A 93 -11.75 -2.03 -7.09
N GLU A 94 -11.82 -3.19 -7.75
CA GLU A 94 -11.95 -3.29 -9.21
C GLU A 94 -13.24 -2.64 -9.70
N GLU A 95 -14.35 -2.91 -9.03
CA GLU A 95 -15.68 -2.38 -9.38
C GLU A 95 -15.74 -0.85 -9.27
N ILE A 96 -15.16 -0.26 -8.21
CA ILE A 96 -15.21 1.19 -7.98
C ILE A 96 -14.13 1.97 -8.74
N ALA A 97 -12.96 1.39 -9.00
CA ALA A 97 -11.87 2.10 -9.66
C ALA A 97 -11.95 2.07 -11.19
N ASN A 98 -12.48 0.99 -11.78
CA ASN A 98 -12.56 0.87 -13.25
C ASN A 98 -13.37 1.98 -13.91
N PRO A 99 -14.52 2.45 -13.40
CA PRO A 99 -15.21 3.61 -13.97
C PRO A 99 -14.36 4.88 -14.03
N ILE A 100 -13.54 5.12 -13.00
CA ILE A 100 -12.63 6.27 -12.95
C ILE A 100 -11.53 6.13 -14.01
N LEU A 101 -10.92 4.95 -14.10
CA LEU A 101 -9.89 4.65 -15.09
C LEU A 101 -10.45 4.82 -16.53
N GLU A 102 -11.65 4.32 -16.77
CA GLU A 102 -12.33 4.44 -18.05
C GLU A 102 -12.64 5.90 -18.39
N TYR A 103 -13.11 6.68 -17.41
CA TYR A 103 -13.34 8.11 -17.57
C TYR A 103 -12.06 8.85 -17.98
N ILE A 104 -10.95 8.63 -17.28
CA ILE A 104 -9.68 9.27 -17.59
C ILE A 104 -9.18 8.85 -18.98
N ASN A 105 -9.26 7.58 -19.33
CA ASN A 105 -8.82 7.07 -20.64
C ASN A 105 -9.61 7.63 -21.83
N LYS A 106 -10.86 7.99 -21.64
CA LYS A 106 -11.70 8.60 -22.70
C LYS A 106 -11.40 10.08 -22.91
N ARG A 107 -10.65 10.71 -22.01
CA ARG A 107 -10.31 12.14 -22.08
C ARG A 107 -9.01 12.36 -22.84
N LYS A 108 -9.02 13.31 -23.79
CA LYS A 108 -7.84 13.70 -24.56
C LYS A 108 -6.91 14.67 -23.83
N ASP A 109 -7.39 15.30 -22.78
CA ASP A 109 -6.67 16.28 -21.96
C ASP A 109 -6.06 15.68 -20.68
N LEU A 110 -6.26 14.38 -20.45
CA LEU A 110 -5.69 13.63 -19.33
C LEU A 110 -4.83 12.46 -19.84
N ILE A 111 -3.76 12.17 -19.12
CA ILE A 111 -2.88 11.03 -19.40
C ILE A 111 -2.85 10.15 -18.16
N LEU A 112 -3.46 8.96 -18.25
CA LEU A 112 -3.45 7.97 -17.19
C LEU A 112 -2.07 7.32 -17.07
N ILE A 113 -1.59 7.14 -15.84
CA ILE A 113 -0.33 6.47 -15.56
C ILE A 113 -0.60 5.02 -15.14
N GLY A 114 0.05 4.09 -15.82
CA GLY A 114 -0.08 2.66 -15.60
C GLY A 114 -1.18 2.01 -16.43
N LYS A 115 -1.62 0.83 -16.01
CA LYS A 115 -2.62 0.05 -16.74
C LYS A 115 -3.98 0.75 -16.74
N ASN A 116 -4.68 0.66 -17.85
CA ASN A 116 -5.95 1.35 -18.07
C ASN A 116 -7.17 0.64 -17.45
N LYS A 117 -6.98 -0.55 -16.90
CA LYS A 117 -8.04 -1.34 -16.27
C LYS A 117 -7.45 -2.20 -15.15
N ILE A 118 -8.21 -2.37 -14.07
CA ILE A 118 -7.95 -3.40 -13.06
C ILE A 118 -8.64 -4.67 -13.51
N LYS A 119 -7.88 -5.75 -13.57
CA LYS A 119 -8.37 -7.10 -13.84
C LYS A 119 -7.42 -8.11 -13.18
N ASP A 120 -7.99 -9.10 -12.49
CA ASP A 120 -7.21 -10.20 -11.88
C ASP A 120 -6.04 -9.69 -10.98
N LYS A 121 -6.26 -8.63 -10.22
CA LYS A 121 -5.27 -8.01 -9.33
C LYS A 121 -3.99 -7.50 -10.04
N ASN A 122 -4.06 -7.22 -11.32
CA ASN A 122 -2.92 -6.76 -12.11
C ASN A 122 -2.50 -5.30 -11.85
N ARG A 123 -3.29 -4.57 -11.06
CA ARG A 123 -3.10 -3.16 -10.69
C ARG A 123 -3.69 -2.90 -9.31
N ALA A 124 -3.01 -2.11 -8.51
CA ALA A 124 -3.58 -1.52 -7.29
C ALA A 124 -4.64 -0.44 -7.63
N PRO A 125 -5.59 -0.15 -6.75
CA PRO A 125 -6.66 0.83 -6.99
C PRO A 125 -6.17 2.29 -6.97
N THR A 126 -4.89 2.52 -6.80
CA THR A 126 -4.28 3.86 -6.88
C THR A 126 -4.39 4.41 -8.30
N VAL A 127 -5.08 5.54 -8.47
CA VAL A 127 -5.25 6.20 -9.77
C VAL A 127 -4.35 7.43 -9.83
N SER A 128 -3.39 7.43 -10.76
CA SER A 128 -2.48 8.55 -10.99
C SER A 128 -2.59 9.01 -12.44
N PHE A 129 -2.61 10.33 -12.65
CA PHE A 129 -2.71 10.90 -13.98
C PHE A 129 -2.07 12.29 -14.04
N THR A 130 -1.78 12.76 -15.25
CA THR A 130 -1.37 14.14 -15.55
C THR A 130 -2.38 14.82 -16.46
N SER A 131 -2.33 16.14 -16.54
CA SER A 131 -3.11 16.92 -17.50
C SER A 131 -2.19 17.52 -18.56
N VAL A 132 -2.67 17.57 -19.82
CA VAL A 132 -1.95 18.18 -20.94
C VAL A 132 -1.89 19.71 -20.83
N LYS A 133 -2.83 20.32 -20.10
CA LYS A 133 -3.03 21.79 -20.11
C LYS A 133 -2.82 22.44 -18.75
N LYS A 134 -2.77 21.69 -17.67
CA LYS A 134 -2.74 22.21 -16.30
C LYS A 134 -1.67 21.48 -15.50
N THR A 135 -1.09 22.17 -14.54
CA THR A 135 -0.20 21.54 -13.56
C THR A 135 -0.97 20.58 -12.66
N SER A 136 -0.26 19.66 -12.03
CA SER A 136 -0.86 18.71 -11.08
C SER A 136 -1.52 19.44 -9.91
N GLU A 137 -0.92 20.54 -9.45
CA GLU A 137 -1.45 21.39 -8.40
C GLU A 137 -2.77 22.06 -8.79
N GLU A 138 -2.85 22.65 -9.99
CA GLU A 138 -4.09 23.28 -10.49
C GLU A 138 -5.22 22.28 -10.58
N VAL A 139 -4.96 21.08 -11.11
CA VAL A 139 -5.96 20.01 -11.20
C VAL A 139 -6.42 19.57 -9.81
N SER A 140 -5.49 19.35 -8.88
CA SER A 140 -5.81 18.96 -7.51
C SER A 140 -6.68 20.02 -6.83
N LYS A 141 -6.35 21.33 -6.96
CA LYS A 141 -7.18 22.43 -6.43
C LYS A 141 -8.60 22.42 -6.99
N ILE A 142 -8.76 22.16 -8.29
CA ILE A 142 -10.07 22.07 -8.93
C ILE A 142 -10.87 20.88 -8.34
N LEU A 143 -10.26 19.71 -8.21
CA LEU A 143 -10.92 18.53 -7.67
C LEU A 143 -11.33 18.73 -6.20
N VAL A 144 -10.44 19.30 -5.39
CA VAL A 144 -10.71 19.63 -3.99
C VAL A 144 -11.88 20.61 -3.87
N SER A 145 -11.97 21.63 -4.75
CA SER A 145 -13.13 22.55 -4.77
C SER A 145 -14.45 21.86 -5.07
N LYS A 146 -14.41 20.67 -5.70
CA LYS A 146 -15.56 19.80 -5.95
C LYS A 146 -15.73 18.70 -4.89
N LYS A 147 -15.03 18.80 -3.76
CA LYS A 147 -15.05 17.83 -2.66
C LYS A 147 -14.51 16.43 -3.05
N ILE A 148 -13.64 16.38 -4.05
CA ILE A 148 -12.90 15.17 -4.43
C ILE A 148 -11.52 15.26 -3.80
N ALA A 149 -11.24 14.38 -2.84
CA ALA A 149 -9.96 14.35 -2.15
C ALA A 149 -8.88 13.79 -3.08
N THR A 150 -7.90 14.63 -3.39
CA THR A 150 -6.73 14.28 -4.19
C THR A 150 -5.48 14.94 -3.63
N ARG A 151 -4.34 14.43 -4.02
CA ARG A 151 -3.03 15.05 -3.77
C ARG A 151 -2.25 15.14 -5.08
N ASN A 152 -1.34 16.08 -5.12
CA ASN A 152 -0.38 16.22 -6.21
C ASN A 152 1.03 16.23 -5.64
N ASP A 153 1.92 15.48 -6.25
CA ASP A 153 3.34 15.41 -5.88
C ASP A 153 4.06 14.38 -6.80
N ASN A 154 5.37 14.25 -6.64
CA ASN A 154 6.14 13.12 -7.16
C ASN A 154 6.03 11.85 -6.29
N PHE A 155 5.50 11.93 -5.08
CA PHE A 155 5.27 10.80 -4.15
C PHE A 155 6.52 9.93 -3.92
N TYR A 156 7.70 10.55 -3.82
CA TYR A 156 9.00 9.88 -3.72
C TYR A 156 9.37 9.02 -4.94
N ALA A 157 8.63 9.13 -6.05
CA ALA A 157 8.82 8.35 -7.27
C ALA A 157 9.61 9.13 -8.34
N TRP A 158 10.50 10.04 -7.93
CA TRP A 158 11.24 10.96 -8.82
C TRP A 158 11.82 10.27 -10.05
N ARG A 159 12.61 9.21 -9.85
CA ARG A 159 13.22 8.46 -10.95
C ARG A 159 12.21 7.71 -11.82
N CYS A 160 11.12 7.27 -11.22
CA CYS A 160 10.03 6.61 -11.96
C CYS A 160 9.34 7.61 -12.89
N LEU A 161 9.05 8.81 -12.42
CA LEU A 161 8.46 9.87 -13.24
C LEU A 161 9.38 10.28 -14.38
N GLN A 162 10.68 10.45 -14.12
CA GLN A 162 11.67 10.72 -15.15
C GLN A 162 11.72 9.62 -16.23
N ALA A 163 11.70 8.34 -15.82
CA ALA A 163 11.69 7.21 -16.75
C ALA A 163 10.42 7.13 -17.59
N LEU A 164 9.32 7.74 -17.13
CA LEU A 164 8.05 7.88 -17.85
C LEU A 164 7.95 9.17 -18.65
N ASN A 165 9.02 9.99 -18.68
CA ASN A 165 9.05 11.33 -19.30
C ASN A 165 7.98 12.28 -18.71
N ILE A 166 7.72 12.18 -17.42
CA ILE A 166 6.85 13.08 -16.67
C ILE A 166 7.72 14.07 -15.90
N ASP A 167 7.34 15.34 -15.90
CA ASP A 167 8.02 16.33 -15.07
C ASP A 167 7.93 15.95 -13.58
N SER A 168 9.06 15.57 -13.01
CA SER A 168 9.12 15.14 -11.62
C SER A 168 8.99 16.29 -10.61
N THR A 169 9.10 17.56 -11.06
CA THR A 169 8.87 18.74 -10.21
C THR A 169 7.39 19.06 -10.08
N ASP A 170 6.60 18.89 -11.14
CA ASP A 170 5.14 18.99 -11.12
C ASP A 170 4.49 17.74 -10.52
N GLY A 171 5.04 16.58 -10.84
CA GLY A 171 4.53 15.32 -10.37
C GLY A 171 3.24 14.87 -11.07
N VAL A 172 2.36 14.23 -10.31
CA VAL A 172 1.09 13.67 -10.77
C VAL A 172 -0.05 14.00 -9.82
N VAL A 173 -1.28 13.98 -10.30
CA VAL A 173 -2.48 13.94 -9.46
C VAL A 173 -2.75 12.49 -9.07
N ARG A 174 -3.04 12.28 -7.76
CA ARG A 174 -3.34 10.94 -7.24
C ARG A 174 -4.48 11.00 -6.23
#